data_15f35383e231f26627a8f8184eb2de17
#
_entry.id   15f35383e231f26627a8f8184eb2de17
#
_cell.length_a   1.000
_cell.length_b   1.000
_cell.length_c   1.000
_cell.angle_alpha   90.00
_cell.angle_beta   90.00
_cell.angle_gamma   90.00
#
_symmetry.space_group_name_H-M   'P 1'
#
loop_
_entity.id
_entity.type
_entity.pdbx_description
1 polymer ?
#
loop_
_entity_poly.entity_id
_entity_poly.type
_entity_poly.pdbx_seq_one_letter_code
_entity_poly.pdbx_strand_id
1 'polypeptide(L)'
;VADNSATDSPASTVPLKAFLKSETVLTLSVNDDQGPWTAPVLYVADEALNLYFLSSSSTRHIASLPEDGRIAASIYSDYKGDWLGICGVQMEANISQVAEVDRAAAAARYFQRFSEVKALIDNPANEQEKRIGAAFAKSHFYRVTPTFLRFINNADGFSSRNEWRF
;
A
#
# COMPACT_ATOMS: atom_id res chain seq x y z
N VAL A 1 -4.17 27.25 32.47
CA VAL A 1 -4.16 27.03 31.00
C VAL A 1 -2.73 27.24 30.57
N ALA A 2 -1.95 26.18 30.45
CA ALA A 2 -0.59 26.21 29.94
C ALA A 2 -0.68 26.04 28.42
N ASP A 3 -0.31 27.07 27.70
CA ASP A 3 -0.08 27.07 26.26
C ASP A 3 1.18 26.25 26.00
N ASN A 4 1.00 25.01 25.48
CA ASN A 4 2.08 24.11 25.12
C ASN A 4 2.26 24.18 23.60
N SER A 5 2.72 25.33 23.10
CA SER A 5 3.21 25.48 21.73
C SER A 5 4.56 24.76 21.61
N ALA A 6 4.54 23.42 21.63
CA ALA A 6 5.67 22.64 21.16
C ALA A 6 5.81 22.91 19.66
N THR A 7 6.93 23.49 19.26
CA THR A 7 7.38 23.59 17.86
C THR A 7 7.58 22.19 17.34
N ASP A 8 6.57 21.65 16.69
CA ASP A 8 6.54 20.30 16.14
C ASP A 8 7.45 20.26 14.90
N SER A 9 8.71 19.86 15.11
CA SER A 9 9.52 19.37 14.01
C SER A 9 8.82 18.14 13.46
N PRO A 10 8.62 18.01 12.12
CA PRO A 10 7.92 16.87 11.56
C PRO A 10 8.60 15.57 12.02
N ALA A 11 7.81 14.65 12.57
CA ALA A 11 8.32 13.37 13.05
C ALA A 11 9.12 12.67 11.94
N SER A 12 10.23 12.02 12.32
CA SER A 12 11.07 11.28 11.37
C SER A 12 10.26 10.21 10.64
N THR A 13 10.35 10.16 9.31
CA THR A 13 9.71 9.11 8.50
C THR A 13 10.49 7.79 8.48
N VAL A 14 11.64 7.69 9.13
CA VAL A 14 12.50 6.48 9.10
C VAL A 14 11.78 5.24 9.63
N PRO A 15 11.12 5.27 10.81
CA PRO A 15 10.37 4.09 11.31
C PRO A 15 9.20 3.72 10.39
N LEU A 16 8.47 4.70 9.86
CA LEU A 16 7.39 4.48 8.89
C LEU A 16 7.90 3.79 7.62
N LYS A 17 9.01 4.26 7.04
CA LYS A 17 9.62 3.65 5.85
C LYS A 17 10.06 2.20 6.11
N ALA A 18 10.65 1.94 7.27
CA ALA A 18 11.02 0.58 7.67
C ALA A 18 9.79 -0.33 7.76
N PHE A 19 8.72 0.14 8.39
CA PHE A 19 7.46 -0.58 8.50
C PHE A 19 6.83 -0.85 7.12
N LEU A 20 6.72 0.16 6.24
CA LEU A 20 6.18 -0.02 4.89
C LEU A 20 7.02 -1.00 4.04
N LYS A 21 8.31 -1.12 4.32
CA LYS A 21 9.18 -2.10 3.65
C LYS A 21 9.07 -3.50 4.24
N SER A 22 8.71 -3.66 5.53
CA SER A 22 8.53 -4.98 6.15
C SER A 22 7.22 -5.64 5.75
N GLU A 23 6.14 -4.87 5.67
CA GLU A 23 4.81 -5.39 5.35
C GLU A 23 4.60 -5.57 3.84
N THR A 24 3.75 -6.53 3.46
CA THR A 24 3.54 -6.90 2.06
C THR A 24 2.13 -6.65 1.56
N VAL A 25 1.17 -6.48 2.45
CA VAL A 25 -0.26 -6.34 2.11
C VAL A 25 -0.76 -4.95 2.45
N LEU A 26 -1.34 -4.30 1.44
CA LEU A 26 -2.09 -3.05 1.55
C LEU A 26 -3.58 -3.37 1.41
N THR A 27 -4.41 -2.93 2.34
CA THR A 27 -5.86 -3.01 2.22
C THR A 27 -6.39 -1.69 1.68
N LEU A 28 -6.86 -1.71 0.44
CA LEU A 28 -7.55 -0.59 -0.21
C LEU A 28 -9.00 -0.52 0.24
N SER A 29 -9.54 0.68 0.42
CA SER A 29 -10.95 0.92 0.71
C SER A 29 -11.53 1.90 -0.31
N VAL A 30 -12.56 1.46 -1.02
CA VAL A 30 -13.29 2.24 -2.02
C VAL A 30 -14.78 2.21 -1.69
N ASN A 31 -15.55 3.11 -2.30
CA ASN A 31 -17.00 3.14 -2.16
C ASN A 31 -17.61 3.32 -3.54
N ASP A 32 -18.57 2.49 -3.89
CA ASP A 32 -19.35 2.55 -5.13
C ASP A 32 -20.86 2.54 -4.83
N ASP A 33 -21.68 2.44 -5.86
CA ASP A 33 -23.14 2.40 -5.74
C ASP A 33 -23.66 1.18 -4.93
N GLN A 34 -22.83 0.16 -4.79
CA GLN A 34 -23.14 -1.04 -3.97
C GLN A 34 -22.67 -0.88 -2.52
N GLY A 35 -22.01 0.24 -2.19
CA GLY A 35 -21.49 0.57 -0.86
C GLY A 35 -19.99 0.37 -0.72
N PRO A 36 -19.46 0.45 0.52
CA PRO A 36 -18.05 0.34 0.80
C PRO A 36 -17.49 -1.04 0.45
N TRP A 37 -16.28 -1.06 -0.09
CA TRP A 37 -15.57 -2.28 -0.44
C TRP A 37 -14.11 -2.20 -0.04
N THR A 38 -13.54 -3.30 0.45
CA THR A 38 -12.11 -3.40 0.77
C THR A 38 -11.46 -4.52 -0.02
N ALA A 39 -10.20 -4.31 -0.42
CA ALA A 39 -9.42 -5.29 -1.16
C ALA A 39 -7.97 -5.34 -0.67
N PRO A 40 -7.47 -6.48 -0.18
CA PRO A 40 -6.06 -6.66 0.10
C PRO A 40 -5.30 -6.88 -1.22
N VAL A 41 -4.17 -6.18 -1.37
CA VAL A 41 -3.27 -6.30 -2.52
C VAL A 41 -1.81 -6.37 -2.06
N LEU A 42 -0.97 -7.10 -2.79
CA LEU A 42 0.46 -7.08 -2.57
C LEU A 42 1.04 -5.77 -3.06
N TYR A 43 1.90 -5.12 -2.27
CA TYR A 43 2.48 -3.84 -2.61
C TYR A 43 3.98 -3.75 -2.35
N VAL A 44 4.60 -2.76 -2.98
CA VAL A 44 5.94 -2.27 -2.65
C VAL A 44 5.91 -0.77 -2.43
N ALA A 45 6.72 -0.28 -1.49
CA ALA A 45 6.88 1.15 -1.24
C ALA A 45 8.15 1.69 -1.91
N ASP A 46 8.13 2.97 -2.31
CA ASP A 46 9.33 3.72 -2.69
C ASP A 46 9.80 4.66 -1.57
N GLU A 47 10.92 5.35 -1.80
CA GLU A 47 11.49 6.28 -0.82
C GLU A 47 10.65 7.55 -0.61
N ALA A 48 9.76 7.87 -1.56
CA ALA A 48 8.82 8.99 -1.48
C ALA A 48 7.48 8.59 -0.85
N LEU A 49 7.39 7.37 -0.26
CA LEU A 49 6.21 6.78 0.37
C LEU A 49 5.07 6.44 -0.61
N ASN A 50 5.30 6.47 -1.93
CA ASN A 50 4.32 5.90 -2.85
C ASN A 50 4.30 4.38 -2.74
N LEU A 51 3.12 3.80 -2.88
CA LEU A 51 2.92 2.35 -2.87
C LEU A 51 2.49 1.89 -4.25
N TYR A 52 3.09 0.80 -4.73
CA TYR A 52 2.81 0.25 -6.05
C TYR A 52 2.27 -1.15 -5.93
N PHE A 53 1.21 -1.45 -6.64
CA PHE A 53 0.60 -2.78 -6.69
C PHE A 53 0.15 -3.14 -8.11
N LEU A 54 -0.10 -4.42 -8.32
CA LEU A 54 -0.54 -4.97 -9.61
C LEU A 54 -1.99 -5.42 -9.50
N SER A 55 -2.86 -4.97 -10.41
CA SER A 55 -4.26 -5.37 -10.45
C SER A 55 -4.85 -5.32 -11.86
N SER A 56 -5.93 -6.08 -12.08
CA SER A 56 -6.73 -5.97 -13.29
C SER A 56 -7.66 -4.77 -13.19
N SER A 57 -7.84 -4.05 -14.31
CA SER A 57 -8.81 -2.93 -14.42
C SER A 57 -10.27 -3.37 -14.18
N SER A 58 -10.57 -4.66 -14.33
CA SER A 58 -11.91 -5.22 -14.12
C SER A 58 -12.21 -5.61 -12.67
N THR A 59 -11.25 -5.51 -11.75
CA THR A 59 -11.51 -5.80 -10.33
C THR A 59 -12.39 -4.69 -9.72
N ARG A 60 -13.28 -5.06 -8.78
CA ARG A 60 -14.21 -4.08 -8.18
C ARG A 60 -13.46 -2.88 -7.59
N HIS A 61 -12.38 -3.10 -6.86
CA HIS A 61 -11.61 -2.02 -6.23
C HIS A 61 -10.94 -1.06 -7.24
N ILE A 62 -10.74 -1.47 -8.50
CA ILE A 62 -10.24 -0.58 -9.56
C ILE A 62 -11.42 0.03 -10.34
N ALA A 63 -12.43 -0.76 -10.68
CA ALA A 63 -13.61 -0.28 -11.40
C ALA A 63 -14.43 0.74 -10.60
N SER A 64 -14.35 0.68 -9.27
CA SER A 64 -15.05 1.57 -8.32
C SER A 64 -14.22 2.79 -7.89
N LEU A 65 -13.09 3.06 -8.55
CA LEU A 65 -12.30 4.26 -8.22
C LEU A 65 -13.07 5.53 -8.57
N PRO A 66 -13.16 6.51 -7.67
CA PRO A 66 -13.74 7.80 -7.99
C PRO A 66 -12.86 8.57 -8.99
N GLU A 67 -13.47 9.51 -9.72
CA GLU A 67 -12.78 10.32 -10.76
C GLU A 67 -11.57 11.07 -10.20
N ASP A 68 -11.64 11.55 -8.96
CA ASP A 68 -10.54 12.23 -8.27
C ASP A 68 -9.48 11.29 -7.70
N GLY A 69 -9.69 9.97 -7.84
CA GLY A 69 -8.77 8.92 -7.39
C GLY A 69 -8.64 8.80 -5.87
N ARG A 70 -9.48 9.48 -5.06
CA ARG A 70 -9.38 9.46 -3.60
C ARG A 70 -9.81 8.13 -3.00
N ILE A 71 -8.98 7.59 -2.15
CA ILE A 71 -9.22 6.32 -1.43
C ILE A 71 -8.77 6.44 0.02
N ALA A 72 -9.23 5.52 0.86
CA ALA A 72 -8.59 5.20 2.12
C ALA A 72 -7.82 3.87 1.98
N ALA A 73 -6.77 3.72 2.78
CA ALA A 73 -6.02 2.47 2.82
C ALA A 73 -5.44 2.21 4.21
N SER A 74 -5.10 0.96 4.48
CA SER A 74 -4.44 0.56 5.72
C SER A 74 -3.42 -0.55 5.49
N ILE A 75 -2.39 -0.55 6.34
CA ILE A 75 -1.38 -1.60 6.44
C ILE A 75 -1.22 -1.88 7.92
N TYR A 76 -1.13 -3.14 8.31
CA TYR A 76 -0.93 -3.53 9.70
C TYR A 76 -0.08 -4.79 9.80
N SER A 77 0.64 -4.93 10.91
CA SER A 77 1.34 -6.16 11.25
C SER A 77 0.40 -7.15 11.91
N ASP A 78 0.65 -8.45 11.73
CA ASP A 78 -0.09 -9.50 12.41
C ASP A 78 0.11 -9.40 13.93
N TYR A 79 -1.00 -9.46 14.68
CA TYR A 79 -0.96 -9.52 16.14
C TYR A 79 -0.44 -10.87 16.62
N LYS A 80 0.66 -10.85 17.35
CA LYS A 80 1.37 -12.06 17.86
C LYS A 80 1.26 -12.26 19.37
N GLY A 81 0.22 -11.67 19.99
CA GLY A 81 -0.01 -11.80 21.43
C GLY A 81 0.72 -10.76 22.29
N ASP A 82 1.43 -9.82 21.68
CA ASP A 82 2.11 -8.72 22.36
C ASP A 82 1.51 -7.37 21.98
N TRP A 83 1.01 -6.63 22.98
CA TRP A 83 0.43 -5.30 22.79
C TRP A 83 1.42 -4.26 22.29
N LEU A 84 2.70 -4.39 22.64
CA LEU A 84 3.76 -3.51 22.15
C LEU A 84 4.08 -3.78 20.68
N GLY A 85 3.75 -4.96 20.17
CA GLY A 85 3.92 -5.33 18.77
C GLY A 85 2.81 -4.79 17.85
N ILE A 86 1.79 -4.10 18.38
CA ILE A 86 0.76 -3.49 17.52
C ILE A 86 1.37 -2.32 16.74
N CYS A 87 1.37 -2.46 15.43
CA CYS A 87 1.92 -1.49 14.50
C CYS A 87 1.06 -1.42 13.23
N GLY A 88 0.83 -0.21 12.71
CA GLY A 88 0.01 -0.06 11.51
C GLY A 88 -0.05 1.35 10.97
N VAL A 89 -0.48 1.46 9.72
CA VAL A 89 -0.72 2.70 9.00
C VAL A 89 -2.18 2.83 8.61
N GLN A 90 -2.74 4.00 8.86
CA GLN A 90 -3.99 4.48 8.30
C GLN A 90 -3.66 5.59 7.28
N MET A 91 -4.35 5.61 6.15
CA MET A 91 -3.95 6.44 5.02
C MET A 91 -5.17 7.03 4.30
N GLU A 92 -5.10 8.33 3.99
CA GLU A 92 -5.83 8.95 2.88
C GLU A 92 -4.86 9.07 1.71
N ALA A 93 -5.30 8.76 0.50
CA ALA A 93 -4.41 8.74 -0.65
C ALA A 93 -5.15 9.00 -1.95
N ASN A 94 -4.37 9.32 -3.00
CA ASN A 94 -4.83 9.27 -4.37
C ASN A 94 -4.24 8.02 -5.05
N ILE A 95 -5.08 7.34 -5.85
CA ILE A 95 -4.66 6.22 -6.67
C ILE A 95 -4.71 6.59 -8.14
N SER A 96 -3.71 6.18 -8.90
CA SER A 96 -3.68 6.32 -10.35
C SER A 96 -3.01 5.12 -11.00
N GLN A 97 -3.39 4.80 -12.23
CA GLN A 97 -2.62 3.86 -13.02
C GLN A 97 -1.24 4.46 -13.32
N VAL A 98 -0.20 3.63 -13.19
CA VAL A 98 1.18 4.05 -13.51
C VAL A 98 1.28 4.34 -15.00
N ALA A 99 1.80 5.53 -15.34
CA ALA A 99 2.03 5.92 -16.73
C ALA A 99 3.04 4.97 -17.41
N GLU A 100 2.91 4.79 -18.73
CA GLU A 100 3.77 3.84 -19.47
C GLU A 100 5.26 4.17 -19.33
N VAL A 101 5.62 5.45 -19.24
CA VAL A 101 7.02 5.89 -19.02
C VAL A 101 7.60 5.39 -17.69
N ASP A 102 6.78 5.23 -16.66
CA ASP A 102 7.20 4.81 -15.31
C ASP A 102 7.00 3.30 -15.07
N ARG A 103 6.34 2.60 -16.00
CA ARG A 103 5.96 1.19 -15.85
C ARG A 103 7.15 0.27 -15.61
N ALA A 104 8.24 0.45 -16.34
CA ALA A 104 9.44 -0.38 -16.20
C ALA A 104 10.05 -0.25 -14.79
N ALA A 105 10.09 0.96 -14.22
CA ALA A 105 10.59 1.19 -12.88
C ALA A 105 9.68 0.61 -11.79
N ALA A 106 8.36 0.73 -11.94
CA ALA A 106 7.39 0.12 -11.05
C ALA A 106 7.49 -1.41 -11.09
N ALA A 107 7.57 -2.01 -12.29
CA ALA A 107 7.73 -3.44 -12.48
C ALA A 107 9.03 -3.98 -11.86
N ALA A 108 10.16 -3.30 -12.09
CA ALA A 108 11.45 -3.70 -11.53
C ALA A 108 11.38 -3.75 -9.99
N ARG A 109 10.82 -2.70 -9.35
CA ARG A 109 10.65 -2.63 -7.89
C ARG A 109 9.73 -3.73 -7.37
N TYR A 110 8.60 -3.94 -8.03
CA TYR A 110 7.60 -4.95 -7.62
C TYR A 110 8.15 -6.36 -7.73
N PHE A 111 8.74 -6.73 -8.88
CA PHE A 111 9.26 -8.07 -9.11
C PHE A 111 10.60 -8.36 -8.41
N GLN A 112 11.32 -7.34 -7.98
CA GLN A 112 12.44 -7.52 -7.06
C GLN A 112 11.96 -8.05 -5.71
N ARG A 113 10.81 -7.59 -5.23
CA ARG A 113 10.21 -8.04 -3.98
C ARG A 113 9.43 -9.35 -4.13
N PHE A 114 8.67 -9.48 -5.21
CA PHE A 114 7.78 -10.60 -5.49
C PHE A 114 8.30 -11.38 -6.71
N SER A 115 9.48 -11.97 -6.58
CA SER A 115 10.13 -12.75 -7.65
C SER A 115 9.31 -13.98 -8.04
N GLU A 116 8.53 -14.55 -7.10
CA GLU A 116 7.61 -15.66 -7.34
C GLU A 116 6.47 -15.27 -8.28
N VAL A 117 5.95 -14.03 -8.21
CA VAL A 117 4.94 -13.52 -9.14
C VAL A 117 5.53 -13.39 -10.55
N LYS A 118 6.79 -12.91 -10.64
CA LYS A 118 7.50 -12.87 -11.92
C LYS A 118 7.71 -14.26 -12.51
N ALA A 119 8.06 -15.24 -11.69
CA ALA A 119 8.24 -16.63 -12.14
C ALA A 119 6.96 -17.23 -12.71
N LEU A 120 5.79 -16.95 -12.12
CA LEU A 120 4.48 -17.35 -12.65
C LEU A 120 4.18 -16.77 -14.04
N ILE A 121 4.70 -15.57 -14.33
CA ILE A 121 4.53 -14.93 -15.65
C ILE A 121 5.51 -15.52 -16.67
N ASP A 122 6.79 -15.64 -16.30
CA ASP A 122 7.86 -15.95 -17.24
C ASP A 122 8.04 -17.47 -17.46
N ASN A 123 7.89 -18.28 -16.39
CA ASN A 123 8.22 -19.71 -16.39
C ASN A 123 7.22 -20.54 -15.56
N PRO A 124 5.93 -20.55 -15.91
CA PRO A 124 4.92 -21.33 -15.18
C PRO A 124 5.24 -22.83 -15.25
N ALA A 125 5.20 -23.53 -14.10
CA ALA A 125 5.54 -24.95 -14.02
C ALA A 125 4.37 -25.89 -14.44
N ASN A 126 3.15 -25.39 -14.48
CA ASN A 126 1.95 -26.16 -14.79
C ASN A 126 0.84 -25.28 -15.37
N GLU A 127 -0.27 -25.89 -15.83
CA GLU A 127 -1.39 -25.16 -16.44
C GLU A 127 -2.11 -24.20 -15.48
N GLN A 128 -2.13 -24.50 -14.18
CA GLN A 128 -2.70 -23.59 -13.19
C GLN A 128 -1.85 -22.33 -13.06
N GLU A 129 -0.54 -22.48 -12.91
CA GLU A 129 0.41 -21.36 -12.85
C GLU A 129 0.39 -20.53 -14.14
N LYS A 130 0.28 -21.17 -15.29
CA LYS A 130 0.15 -20.51 -16.59
C LYS A 130 -1.09 -19.60 -16.65
N ARG A 131 -2.23 -20.05 -16.12
CA ARG A 131 -3.45 -19.23 -16.03
C ARG A 131 -3.26 -18.04 -15.10
N ILE A 132 -2.63 -18.25 -13.94
CA ILE A 132 -2.32 -17.22 -12.97
C ILE A 132 -1.34 -16.20 -13.58
N GLY A 133 -0.25 -16.66 -14.17
CA GLY A 133 0.74 -15.81 -14.84
C GLY A 133 0.14 -14.98 -15.97
N ALA A 134 -0.75 -15.56 -16.79
CA ALA A 134 -1.45 -14.83 -17.83
C ALA A 134 -2.39 -13.74 -17.28
N ALA A 135 -3.00 -13.95 -16.11
CA ALA A 135 -3.80 -12.92 -15.43
C ALA A 135 -2.93 -11.76 -14.94
N PHE A 136 -1.79 -12.07 -14.32
CA PHE A 136 -0.82 -11.04 -13.90
C PHE A 136 -0.23 -10.27 -15.09
N ALA A 137 0.10 -10.94 -16.19
CA ALA A 137 0.65 -10.30 -17.38
C ALA A 137 -0.32 -9.30 -18.04
N LYS A 138 -1.64 -9.46 -17.85
CA LYS A 138 -2.69 -8.55 -18.31
C LYS A 138 -3.03 -7.44 -17.31
N SER A 139 -2.47 -7.50 -16.12
CA SER A 139 -2.71 -6.52 -15.07
C SER A 139 -1.91 -5.24 -15.29
N HIS A 140 -2.38 -4.16 -14.67
CA HIS A 140 -1.72 -2.85 -14.70
C HIS A 140 -1.11 -2.53 -13.35
N PHE A 141 -0.02 -1.77 -13.36
CA PHE A 141 0.51 -1.18 -12.13
C PHE A 141 -0.30 0.06 -11.74
N TYR A 142 -0.59 0.14 -10.47
CA TYR A 142 -1.23 1.29 -9.83
C TYR A 142 -0.30 1.87 -8.79
N ARG A 143 -0.32 3.20 -8.66
CA ARG A 143 0.41 3.95 -7.64
C ARG A 143 -0.59 4.58 -6.68
N VAL A 144 -0.41 4.31 -5.40
CA VAL A 144 -1.08 4.97 -4.28
C VAL A 144 -0.14 6.04 -3.74
N THR A 145 -0.55 7.31 -3.83
CA THR A 145 0.21 8.45 -3.34
C THR A 145 -0.49 8.99 -2.10
N PRO A 146 0.10 8.84 -0.90
CA PRO A 146 -0.49 9.34 0.33
C PRO A 146 -0.68 10.85 0.31
N THR A 147 -1.82 11.32 0.82
CA THR A 147 -2.09 12.73 1.13
C THR A 147 -2.12 12.96 2.65
N PHE A 148 -2.45 11.90 3.39
CA PHE A 148 -2.35 11.85 4.85
C PHE A 148 -1.93 10.44 5.29
N LEU A 149 -1.01 10.37 6.24
CA LEU A 149 -0.56 9.16 6.90
C LEU A 149 -0.65 9.31 8.41
N ARG A 150 -1.22 8.30 9.07
CA ARG A 150 -1.11 8.11 10.52
C ARG A 150 -0.42 6.77 10.77
N PHE A 151 0.73 6.81 11.41
CA PHE A 151 1.49 5.65 11.81
C PHE A 151 1.33 5.42 13.31
N ILE A 152 0.82 4.26 13.68
CA ILE A 152 0.66 3.79 15.05
C ILE A 152 1.77 2.78 15.31
N ASN A 153 2.54 2.98 16.38
CA ASN A 153 3.57 2.05 16.81
C ASN A 153 3.58 1.98 18.34
N ASN A 154 3.03 0.92 18.90
CA ASN A 154 2.93 0.77 20.35
C ASN A 154 4.30 0.51 21.03
N ALA A 155 5.33 0.12 20.26
CA ALA A 155 6.69 0.00 20.80
C ALA A 155 7.28 1.36 21.23
N ASP A 156 6.82 2.46 20.62
CA ASP A 156 7.21 3.84 20.97
C ASP A 156 6.38 4.40 22.17
N GLY A 157 5.45 3.60 22.70
CA GLY A 157 4.53 3.94 23.78
C GLY A 157 3.09 3.57 23.40
N PHE A 158 2.29 3.21 24.41
CA PHE A 158 0.89 2.82 24.17
C PHE A 158 0.11 3.97 23.51
N SER A 159 -0.55 3.69 22.40
CA SER A 159 -1.23 4.66 21.53
C SER A 159 -0.33 5.73 20.92
N SER A 160 0.98 5.53 20.86
CA SER A 160 1.88 6.43 20.13
C SER A 160 1.49 6.49 18.66
N ARG A 161 1.36 7.72 18.13
CA ARG A 161 0.99 7.98 16.75
C ARG A 161 1.73 9.18 16.20
N ASN A 162 2.21 9.05 14.98
CA ASN A 162 2.78 10.12 14.20
C ASN A 162 1.93 10.37 12.96
N GLU A 163 1.77 11.63 12.56
CA GLU A 163 0.93 12.03 11.44
C GLU A 163 1.72 12.91 10.47
N TRP A 164 1.48 12.73 9.18
CA TRP A 164 2.05 13.53 8.09
C TRP A 164 0.93 13.90 7.10
N ARG A 165 0.99 15.14 6.62
CA ARG A 165 0.18 15.63 5.49
C ARG A 165 1.12 16.06 4.38
N PHE A 166 0.77 15.72 3.12
CA PHE A 166 1.60 15.93 1.94
C PHE A 166 0.91 16.88 0.96
#